data_73196121ebaa6b6bd3f82e63153a3d59
#
_entry.id   73196121ebaa6b6bd3f82e63153a3d59
#
_cell.length_a   1.000
_cell.length_b   1.000
_cell.length_c   1.000
_cell.angle_alpha   90.00
_cell.angle_beta   90.00
_cell.angle_gamma   90.00
#
_symmetry.space_group_name_H-M   'P 1'
#
loop_
_entity.id
_entity.type
_entity.pdbx_description
1 polymer ?
#
loop_
_entity_poly.entity_id
_entity_poly.type
_entity_poly.pdbx_seq_one_letter_code
_entity_poly.pdbx_strand_id
1 'polypeptide(L)'
;HELIAPFSHGIELRPGKGYSYIGALYNIFVCASVGIIVSLLTKPPKEEDIKGLTVFDVGNLKAKFKGSEINEAKGEKVIVKWNIDNQIKNNCIRFSKHDMRKMNANPGDLVYLCDNRSWLGGLKSIHAVYGEPHEIDGVVMITDYQQQSGLFNNSNKLFAEKEM
;
A
#
# COMPACT_ATOMS: atom_id res chain seq x y z
N HIS A 1 -22.40 -28.98 -20.56
CA HIS A 1 -23.72 -28.93 -19.95
C HIS A 1 -24.05 -30.19 -19.12
N GLU A 2 -23.77 -31.37 -19.59
CA GLU A 2 -24.10 -32.64 -18.94
C GLU A 2 -23.31 -32.91 -17.65
N LEU A 3 -22.09 -32.41 -17.54
CA LEU A 3 -21.25 -32.56 -16.35
C LEU A 3 -21.71 -31.74 -15.15
N ILE A 4 -22.46 -30.66 -15.35
CA ILE A 4 -22.87 -29.74 -14.29
C ILE A 4 -24.35 -29.97 -13.92
N ALA A 5 -25.12 -30.58 -14.80
CA ALA A 5 -26.53 -30.86 -14.58
C ALA A 5 -26.84 -31.61 -13.28
N PRO A 6 -26.03 -32.62 -12.84
CA PRO A 6 -26.28 -33.34 -11.59
C PRO A 6 -26.16 -32.45 -10.33
N PHE A 7 -25.41 -31.34 -10.41
CA PHE A 7 -25.18 -30.45 -9.28
C PHE A 7 -26.16 -29.28 -9.21
N SER A 8 -27.05 -29.15 -10.21
CA SER A 8 -27.98 -28.01 -10.27
C SER A 8 -29.26 -28.22 -9.44
N HIS A 9 -29.50 -29.43 -8.91
CA HIS A 9 -30.63 -29.76 -8.04
C HIS A 9 -31.98 -29.15 -8.46
N GLY A 10 -32.31 -29.19 -9.76
CA GLY A 10 -33.62 -28.73 -10.24
C GLY A 10 -33.79 -27.20 -10.29
N ILE A 11 -32.75 -26.43 -10.07
CA ILE A 11 -32.77 -24.99 -10.37
C ILE A 11 -32.80 -24.85 -11.89
N GLU A 12 -33.92 -24.39 -12.43
CA GLU A 12 -34.02 -24.03 -13.84
C GLU A 12 -32.94 -22.97 -14.15
N LEU A 13 -31.93 -23.43 -14.83
CA LEU A 13 -30.80 -22.58 -15.24
C LEU A 13 -31.30 -21.68 -16.38
N ARG A 14 -31.93 -20.57 -16.03
CA ARG A 14 -32.30 -19.56 -17.02
C ARG A 14 -31.04 -19.03 -17.68
N PRO A 15 -30.96 -19.00 -19.02
CA PRO A 15 -29.82 -18.40 -19.71
C PRO A 15 -29.62 -16.98 -19.21
N GLY A 16 -28.46 -16.72 -18.57
CA GLY A 16 -28.01 -15.39 -18.16
C GLY A 16 -27.97 -15.09 -16.67
N LYS A 17 -28.55 -15.84 -15.74
CA LYS A 17 -28.49 -15.51 -14.30
C LYS A 17 -28.06 -16.65 -13.36
N GLY A 18 -28.30 -17.92 -13.67
CA GLY A 18 -27.99 -19.04 -12.77
C GLY A 18 -26.57 -19.61 -12.94
N TYR A 19 -26.00 -19.49 -14.13
CA TYR A 19 -24.69 -20.08 -14.45
C TYR A 19 -23.50 -19.39 -13.84
N SER A 20 -23.60 -18.09 -13.50
CA SER A 20 -22.46 -17.29 -13.07
C SER A 20 -21.83 -17.80 -11.77
N TYR A 21 -22.66 -18.17 -10.80
CA TYR A 21 -22.15 -18.60 -9.49
C TYR A 21 -21.64 -20.04 -9.51
N ILE A 22 -22.33 -20.95 -10.18
CA ILE A 22 -21.93 -22.37 -10.30
C ILE A 22 -20.66 -22.44 -11.16
N GLY A 23 -20.60 -21.69 -12.26
CA GLY A 23 -19.41 -21.59 -13.10
C GLY A 23 -18.21 -21.01 -12.36
N ALA A 24 -18.42 -19.99 -11.53
CA ALA A 24 -17.36 -19.41 -10.71
C ALA A 24 -16.83 -20.40 -9.68
N LEU A 25 -17.70 -21.10 -8.96
CA LEU A 25 -17.30 -22.13 -7.99
C LEU A 25 -16.55 -23.29 -8.67
N TYR A 26 -17.04 -23.74 -9.82
CA TYR A 26 -16.39 -24.78 -10.61
C TYR A 26 -14.99 -24.34 -11.05
N ASN A 27 -14.85 -23.13 -11.58
CA ASN A 27 -13.56 -22.59 -11.99
C ASN A 27 -12.58 -22.48 -10.81
N ILE A 28 -13.04 -22.01 -9.65
CA ILE A 28 -12.22 -21.94 -8.44
C ILE A 28 -11.74 -23.35 -8.05
N PHE A 29 -12.65 -24.31 -8.04
CA PHE A 29 -12.31 -25.70 -7.68
C PHE A 29 -11.31 -26.30 -8.66
N VAL A 30 -11.53 -26.16 -9.97
CA VAL A 30 -10.61 -26.66 -11.00
C VAL A 30 -9.25 -25.98 -10.89
N CYS A 31 -9.21 -24.65 -10.82
CA CYS A 31 -7.95 -23.92 -10.71
C CYS A 31 -7.18 -24.28 -9.43
N ALA A 32 -7.87 -24.39 -8.30
CA ALA A 32 -7.25 -24.79 -7.04
C ALA A 32 -6.71 -26.23 -7.12
N SER A 33 -7.49 -27.16 -7.66
CA SER A 33 -7.08 -28.57 -7.80
C SER A 33 -5.86 -28.71 -8.72
N VAL A 34 -5.89 -28.07 -9.88
CA VAL A 34 -4.76 -28.06 -10.81
C VAL A 34 -3.53 -27.41 -10.18
N GLY A 35 -3.71 -26.25 -9.51
CA GLY A 35 -2.62 -25.57 -8.84
C GLY A 35 -1.97 -26.43 -7.75
N ILE A 36 -2.75 -27.10 -6.92
CA ILE A 36 -2.24 -28.01 -5.90
C ILE A 36 -1.50 -29.21 -6.53
N ILE A 37 -2.09 -29.86 -7.54
CA ILE A 37 -1.46 -31.01 -8.20
C ILE A 37 -0.13 -30.58 -8.83
N VAL A 38 -0.11 -29.49 -9.58
CA VAL A 38 1.12 -28.98 -10.20
C VAL A 38 2.16 -28.63 -9.15
N SER A 39 1.74 -27.96 -8.07
CA SER A 39 2.64 -27.60 -6.96
C SER A 39 3.26 -28.83 -6.27
N LEU A 40 2.50 -29.91 -6.12
CA LEU A 40 3.01 -31.15 -5.52
C LEU A 40 3.95 -31.93 -6.47
N LEU A 41 3.77 -31.79 -7.77
CA LEU A 41 4.60 -32.45 -8.79
C LEU A 41 5.84 -31.66 -9.18
N THR A 42 5.87 -30.36 -8.89
CA THR A 42 7.02 -29.49 -9.20
C THR A 42 7.97 -29.40 -8.00
N LYS A 43 9.26 -29.33 -8.29
CA LYS A 43 10.25 -29.08 -7.25
C LYS A 43 10.10 -27.64 -6.75
N PRO A 44 10.19 -27.40 -5.43
CA PRO A 44 10.17 -26.03 -4.92
C PRO A 44 11.35 -25.25 -5.51
N PRO A 45 11.15 -23.96 -5.84
CA PRO A 45 12.23 -23.09 -6.27
C PRO A 45 13.28 -22.97 -5.16
N LYS A 46 14.54 -22.73 -5.52
CA LYS A 46 15.58 -22.48 -4.53
C LYS A 46 15.28 -21.19 -3.77
N GLU A 47 15.62 -21.14 -2.49
CA GLU A 47 15.43 -19.94 -1.66
C GLU A 47 16.11 -18.71 -2.27
N GLU A 48 17.25 -18.89 -2.95
CA GLU A 48 17.96 -17.81 -3.63
C GLU A 48 17.13 -17.18 -4.76
N ASP A 49 16.35 -18.00 -5.49
CA ASP A 49 15.54 -17.56 -6.64
C ASP A 49 14.28 -16.82 -6.19
N ILE A 50 13.78 -17.10 -4.98
CA ILE A 50 12.57 -16.48 -4.42
C ILE A 50 12.86 -15.38 -3.40
N LYS A 51 14.14 -15.16 -3.06
CA LYS A 51 14.55 -14.14 -2.10
C LYS A 51 14.12 -12.77 -2.58
N GLY A 52 13.32 -12.10 -1.76
CA GLY A 52 12.73 -10.81 -2.07
C GLY A 52 11.37 -10.85 -2.77
N LEU A 53 10.84 -12.04 -3.08
CA LEU A 53 9.52 -12.23 -3.68
C LEU A 53 8.47 -12.75 -2.68
N THR A 54 8.91 -13.12 -1.48
CA THR A 54 8.03 -13.67 -0.45
C THR A 54 7.69 -12.64 0.62
N VAL A 55 6.52 -12.83 1.24
CA VAL A 55 6.07 -11.99 2.38
C VAL A 55 7.08 -12.02 3.55
N PHE A 56 7.83 -13.10 3.68
CA PHE A 56 8.86 -13.26 4.72
C PHE A 56 10.08 -12.36 4.51
N ASP A 57 10.31 -11.90 3.27
CA ASP A 57 11.43 -11.04 2.92
C ASP A 57 11.09 -9.54 2.92
N VAL A 58 9.90 -9.16 3.37
CA VAL A 58 9.44 -7.76 3.38
C VAL A 58 10.44 -6.84 4.08
N GLY A 59 11.04 -7.28 5.19
CA GLY A 59 12.08 -6.51 5.88
C GLY A 59 13.28 -6.21 4.98
N ASN A 60 13.79 -7.21 4.29
CA ASN A 60 14.93 -7.06 3.37
C ASN A 60 14.60 -6.17 2.17
N LEU A 61 13.37 -6.27 1.64
CA LEU A 61 12.88 -5.41 0.56
C LEU A 61 12.79 -3.96 0.99
N LYS A 62 12.25 -3.71 2.17
CA LYS A 62 12.16 -2.37 2.76
C LYS A 62 13.55 -1.74 2.93
N ALA A 63 14.52 -2.48 3.49
CA ALA A 63 15.89 -2.01 3.65
C ALA A 63 16.54 -1.66 2.30
N LYS A 64 16.34 -2.51 1.29
CA LYS A 64 16.83 -2.23 -0.07
C LYS A 64 16.16 -1.01 -0.69
N PHE A 65 14.86 -0.84 -0.49
CA PHE A 65 14.12 0.31 -1.01
C PHE A 65 14.58 1.62 -0.35
N LYS A 66 14.79 1.61 0.95
CA LYS A 66 15.30 2.75 1.71
C LYS A 66 16.78 3.03 1.43
N GLY A 67 17.55 2.00 1.07
CA GLY A 67 19.01 2.11 0.91
C GLY A 67 19.79 2.20 2.23
N SER A 68 19.15 1.91 3.36
CA SER A 68 19.74 1.95 4.70
C SER A 68 19.03 0.97 5.63
N GLU A 69 19.54 0.79 6.84
CA GLU A 69 18.89 -0.01 7.87
C GLU A 69 17.51 0.54 8.21
N ILE A 70 16.58 -0.36 8.49
CA ILE A 70 15.21 -0.01 8.87
C ILE A 70 15.16 0.27 10.36
N ASN A 71 14.68 1.44 10.72
CA ASN A 71 14.24 1.71 12.07
C ASN A 71 12.71 1.59 12.13
N GLU A 72 12.21 0.40 12.48
CA GLU A 72 10.77 0.13 12.57
C GLU A 72 10.09 0.79 13.77
N ALA A 73 10.83 1.47 14.63
CA ALA A 73 10.24 2.19 15.75
C ALA A 73 9.38 3.36 15.21
N LYS A 74 8.11 3.09 15.03
CA LYS A 74 7.12 4.10 14.63
C LYS A 74 6.77 4.97 15.83
N GLY A 75 6.72 6.28 15.60
CA GLY A 75 6.16 7.23 16.55
C GLY A 75 4.65 7.36 16.40
N GLU A 76 4.13 8.47 16.89
CA GLU A 76 2.71 8.80 16.80
C GLU A 76 2.36 9.32 15.39
N LYS A 77 1.13 9.07 14.97
CA LYS A 77 0.58 9.73 13.77
C LYS A 77 0.31 11.19 14.09
N VAL A 78 0.66 12.08 13.17
CA VAL A 78 0.40 13.50 13.32
C VAL A 78 -0.62 13.99 12.30
N ILE A 79 -1.42 14.99 12.72
CA ILE A 79 -2.34 15.69 11.83
C ILE A 79 -1.72 17.05 11.52
N VAL A 80 -1.50 17.31 10.23
CA VAL A 80 -0.86 18.54 9.77
C VAL A 80 -1.71 19.25 8.71
N LYS A 81 -1.54 20.56 8.61
CA LYS A 81 -1.93 21.34 7.43
C LYS A 81 -0.83 21.26 6.40
N TRP A 82 -1.10 21.58 5.17
CA TRP A 82 -0.08 21.58 4.13
C TRP A 82 0.06 22.95 3.46
N ASN A 83 1.28 23.26 3.06
CA ASN A 83 1.62 24.42 2.23
C ASN A 83 2.49 23.99 1.07
N ILE A 84 2.44 24.73 -0.01
CA ILE A 84 3.25 24.46 -1.21
C ILE A 84 4.59 25.15 -1.08
N ASP A 85 5.65 24.38 -1.32
CA ASP A 85 7.03 24.86 -1.43
C ASP A 85 7.71 24.11 -2.58
N ASN A 86 7.78 24.75 -3.74
CA ASN A 86 8.37 24.15 -4.95
C ASN A 86 9.92 24.22 -4.97
N GLN A 87 10.56 24.71 -3.92
CA GLN A 87 12.02 24.67 -3.78
C GLN A 87 12.51 23.32 -3.23
N ILE A 88 11.60 22.49 -2.74
CA ILE A 88 11.89 21.14 -2.23
C ILE A 88 12.13 20.19 -3.41
N LYS A 89 13.04 19.23 -3.23
CA LYS A 89 13.20 18.13 -4.21
C LYS A 89 11.88 17.37 -4.37
N ASN A 90 11.52 17.00 -5.59
CA ASN A 90 10.21 16.39 -5.92
C ASN A 90 9.82 15.15 -5.09
N ASN A 91 10.78 14.43 -4.54
CA ASN A 91 10.51 13.24 -3.73
C ASN A 91 10.60 13.49 -2.22
N CYS A 92 10.89 14.72 -1.79
CA CYS A 92 11.03 15.08 -0.37
C CYS A 92 9.84 15.91 0.08
N ILE A 93 9.50 15.77 1.36
CA ILE A 93 8.56 16.64 2.08
C ILE A 93 9.22 17.12 3.36
N ARG A 94 8.82 18.27 3.86
CA ARG A 94 9.44 18.87 5.04
C ARG A 94 8.41 19.04 6.14
N PHE A 95 8.74 18.58 7.33
CA PHE A 95 7.96 18.75 8.56
C PHE A 95 8.68 19.64 9.54
N SER A 96 7.98 20.04 10.60
CA SER A 96 8.63 20.69 11.73
C SER A 96 9.50 19.69 12.51
N LYS A 97 10.51 20.20 13.21
CA LYS A 97 11.32 19.38 14.14
C LYS A 97 10.47 18.71 15.21
N HIS A 98 9.39 19.39 15.65
CA HIS A 98 8.48 18.88 16.65
C HIS A 98 7.67 17.69 16.11
N ASP A 99 7.08 17.82 14.93
CA ASP A 99 6.28 16.76 14.32
C ASP A 99 7.15 15.55 13.95
N MET A 100 8.35 15.77 13.44
CA MET A 100 9.30 14.68 13.16
C MET A 100 9.69 13.90 14.42
N ARG A 101 9.89 14.58 15.56
CA ARG A 101 10.14 13.91 16.85
C ARG A 101 8.96 13.07 17.31
N LYS A 102 7.72 13.57 17.18
CA LYS A 102 6.52 12.80 17.49
C LYS A 102 6.41 11.53 16.65
N MET A 103 6.71 11.63 15.38
CA MET A 103 6.70 10.50 14.44
C MET A 103 7.93 9.59 14.58
N ASN A 104 8.89 9.93 15.45
CA ASN A 104 10.20 9.26 15.54
C ASN A 104 10.91 9.15 14.19
N ALA A 105 10.84 10.22 13.40
CA ALA A 105 11.34 10.28 12.05
C ALA A 105 12.60 11.13 11.94
N ASN A 106 13.51 10.71 11.05
CA ASN A 106 14.72 11.42 10.71
C ASN A 106 14.71 11.78 9.21
N PRO A 107 15.49 12.79 8.78
CA PRO A 107 15.70 13.03 7.37
C PRO A 107 16.18 11.77 6.64
N GLY A 108 15.57 11.47 5.50
CA GLY A 108 15.84 10.25 4.73
C GLY A 108 14.90 9.08 5.04
N ASP A 109 14.13 9.11 6.11
CA ASP A 109 13.09 8.11 6.38
C ASP A 109 11.92 8.26 5.40
N LEU A 110 11.13 7.20 5.24
CA LEU A 110 9.92 7.23 4.43
C LEU A 110 8.71 7.65 5.26
N VAL A 111 7.89 8.48 4.65
CA VAL A 111 6.63 8.94 5.22
C VAL A 111 5.46 8.56 4.33
N TYR A 112 4.40 8.13 4.97
CA TYR A 112 3.09 8.01 4.38
C TYR A 112 2.26 9.24 4.76
N LEU A 113 1.79 9.97 3.75
CA LEU A 113 0.96 11.16 3.91
C LEU A 113 -0.39 10.90 3.23
N CYS A 114 -1.49 11.04 3.94
CA CYS A 114 -2.83 10.78 3.39
C CYS A 114 -3.87 11.80 3.87
N ASP A 115 -4.98 11.87 3.13
CA ASP A 115 -6.13 12.66 3.54
C ASP A 115 -6.68 12.19 4.89
N ASN A 116 -7.09 13.13 5.72
CA ASN A 116 -7.63 12.85 7.06
C ASN A 116 -8.90 11.98 7.04
N ARG A 117 -9.53 11.80 5.89
CA ARG A 117 -10.74 11.00 5.74
C ARG A 117 -10.38 9.52 5.48
N SER A 118 -10.27 8.75 6.56
CA SER A 118 -9.90 7.33 6.52
C SER A 118 -10.79 6.46 5.63
N TRP A 119 -12.06 6.85 5.43
CA TRP A 119 -12.99 6.13 4.56
C TRP A 119 -12.63 6.17 3.06
N LEU A 120 -11.73 7.06 2.65
CA LEU A 120 -11.20 7.10 1.28
C LEU A 120 -10.22 5.97 0.95
N GLY A 121 -9.90 5.10 1.92
CA GLY A 121 -9.12 3.90 1.71
C GLY A 121 -7.73 4.12 1.11
N GLY A 122 -7.10 5.26 1.40
CA GLY A 122 -5.78 5.58 0.87
C GLY A 122 -5.75 6.10 -0.57
N LEU A 123 -6.92 6.30 -1.20
CA LEU A 123 -7.02 6.85 -2.56
C LEU A 123 -6.40 8.25 -2.70
N LYS A 124 -6.31 8.99 -1.59
CA LYS A 124 -5.69 10.31 -1.50
C LYS A 124 -4.47 10.22 -0.59
N SER A 125 -3.40 9.74 -1.11
CA SER A 125 -2.16 9.54 -0.37
C SER A 125 -0.95 9.59 -1.25
N ILE A 126 0.21 9.85 -0.63
CA ILE A 126 1.52 9.76 -1.25
C ILE A 126 2.52 9.14 -0.29
N HIS A 127 3.57 8.57 -0.85
CA HIS A 127 4.79 8.21 -0.17
C HIS A 127 5.89 9.20 -0.58
N ALA A 128 6.63 9.67 0.39
CA ALA A 128 7.72 10.59 0.15
C ALA A 128 8.85 10.37 1.16
N VAL A 129 9.94 11.09 1.02
CA VAL A 129 11.08 11.03 1.93
C VAL A 129 11.07 12.27 2.82
N TYR A 130 11.33 12.09 4.11
CA TYR A 130 11.54 13.22 5.02
C TYR A 130 12.76 14.02 4.63
N GLY A 131 12.55 15.28 4.28
CA GLY A 131 13.61 16.25 4.04
C GLY A 131 14.07 16.96 5.32
N GLU A 132 14.89 17.99 5.14
CA GLU A 132 15.33 18.84 6.24
C GLU A 132 14.14 19.53 6.93
N PRO A 133 14.10 19.54 8.27
CA PRO A 133 13.00 20.13 9.01
C PRO A 133 12.91 21.64 8.85
N HIS A 134 11.70 22.19 9.07
CA HIS A 134 11.44 23.62 9.18
C HIS A 134 10.94 23.99 10.59
N GLU A 135 10.66 25.28 10.85
CA GLU A 135 10.35 25.79 12.19
C GLU A 135 8.83 25.92 12.48
N ILE A 136 7.95 25.70 11.49
CA ILE A 136 6.48 25.93 11.65
C ILE A 136 5.80 24.62 12.04
N ASP A 137 5.34 24.53 13.28
CA ASP A 137 4.69 23.31 13.79
C ASP A 137 3.30 23.08 13.17
N GLY A 138 2.95 21.80 13.01
CA GLY A 138 1.65 21.36 12.48
C GLY A 138 1.42 21.65 10.99
N VAL A 139 2.48 21.95 10.26
CA VAL A 139 2.44 22.22 8.82
C VAL A 139 3.45 21.32 8.11
N VAL A 140 3.05 20.70 7.01
CA VAL A 140 3.93 20.00 6.08
C VAL A 140 4.10 20.82 4.81
N MET A 141 5.33 20.95 4.36
CA MET A 141 5.67 21.57 3.09
C MET A 141 5.77 20.49 2.01
N ILE A 142 4.98 20.63 0.96
CA ILE A 142 4.90 19.71 -0.16
C ILE A 142 5.04 20.46 -1.48
N THR A 143 5.39 19.78 -2.56
CA THR A 143 5.44 20.37 -3.90
C THR A 143 4.06 20.33 -4.57
N ASP A 144 3.84 21.16 -5.59
CA ASP A 144 2.65 21.10 -6.45
C ASP A 144 2.45 19.70 -7.04
N TYR A 145 3.54 19.05 -7.44
CA TYR A 145 3.49 17.68 -7.97
C TYR A 145 2.95 16.68 -6.93
N GLN A 146 3.41 16.78 -5.69
CA GLN A 146 2.96 15.90 -4.59
C GLN A 146 1.50 16.18 -4.23
N GLN A 147 1.09 17.44 -4.24
CA GLN A 147 -0.30 17.83 -4.00
C GLN A 147 -1.24 17.24 -5.06
N GLN A 148 -0.86 17.32 -6.33
CA GLN A 148 -1.63 16.76 -7.44
C GLN A 148 -1.64 15.23 -7.40
N SER A 149 -0.49 14.58 -7.18
CA SER A 149 -0.36 13.13 -7.09
C SER A 149 -1.16 12.55 -5.92
N GLY A 150 -1.19 13.23 -4.78
CA GLY A 150 -1.96 12.84 -3.61
C GLY A 150 -3.43 13.23 -3.66
N LEU A 151 -3.86 13.94 -4.69
CA LEU A 151 -5.23 14.46 -4.83
C LEU A 151 -5.70 15.31 -3.63
N PHE A 152 -4.79 16.11 -3.04
CA PHE A 152 -5.04 16.86 -1.81
C PHE A 152 -5.79 18.18 -2.01
N ASN A 153 -6.19 18.55 -3.22
CA ASN A 153 -6.80 19.84 -3.56
C ASN A 153 -7.92 20.31 -2.61
N ASN A 154 -8.70 19.37 -2.08
CA ASN A 154 -9.83 19.63 -1.18
C ASN A 154 -9.57 19.17 0.26
N SER A 155 -8.34 18.86 0.60
CA SER A 155 -7.96 18.33 1.91
C SER A 155 -7.34 19.43 2.76
N ASN A 156 -8.02 19.90 3.80
CA ASN A 156 -7.48 20.93 4.69
C ASN A 156 -6.46 20.37 5.70
N LYS A 157 -6.53 19.07 5.99
CA LYS A 157 -5.67 18.39 6.95
C LYS A 157 -5.27 17.04 6.40
N LEU A 158 -4.03 16.69 6.64
CA LEU A 158 -3.45 15.41 6.24
C LEU A 158 -2.98 14.65 7.48
N PHE A 159 -3.06 13.33 7.43
CA PHE A 159 -2.36 12.45 8.35
C PHE A 159 -0.98 12.14 7.81
N ALA A 160 -0.01 12.19 8.69
CA ALA A 160 1.34 11.75 8.40
C ALA A 160 1.78 10.69 9.41
N GLU A 161 2.43 9.67 8.92
CA GLU A 161 3.08 8.66 9.75
C GLU A 161 4.40 8.22 9.11
N LYS A 162 5.36 7.89 9.96
CA LYS A 162 6.60 7.25 9.51
C LYS A 162 6.29 5.85 9.02
N GLU A 163 6.79 5.48 7.87
CA GLU A 163 6.62 4.16 7.30
C GLU A 163 7.84 3.27 7.54
N MET A 164 9.03 3.84 7.33
CA MET A 164 10.32 3.16 7.53
C MET A 164 11.40 4.12 7.98
#